data_fc41daea0a6bc9ef9273ee6d4e763724
#
_entry.id   fc41daea0a6bc9ef9273ee6d4e763724
#
_cell.length_a   1.000
_cell.length_b   1.000
_cell.length_c   1.000
_cell.angle_alpha   90.00
_cell.angle_beta   90.00
_cell.angle_gamma   90.00
#
_symmetry.space_group_name_H-M   'P 1'
#
loop_
_entity.id
_entity.type
_entity.pdbx_description
1 polymer ?
#
loop_
_entity_poly.entity_id
_entity_poly.type
_entity_poly.pdbx_seq_one_letter_code
_entity_poly.pdbx_strand_id
1 'polypeptide(L)'
;RIDSCQVVSNQVLFTDTIRVGDSYIIVAPDQIGKPVFYYKRQFVNLRSISNQTDYIAITHPKFLQTANNYINSISTKYGVSKDLISVEDIFDEFGFGYSQPEAIRLFTAVTYQNRIEPKPSYLSLIGDADYDYKLYRFKADGVKGGGNYVPSFGNPVSDNWLVIWDESGLPIPQMKVGRIPVNSNEELDYYFSKVENNFNERFDEWNKRYMFFSGGTADNPSQMAQLKAVNDQIINDLIKPVPLSGSYTHFYKTINPLSDFGPFTSEQVSNAIDEGSVFISYLGHSGTATWDNSINETIQLKNKVNRNPLITDFGCSTNKFAEPDIVAFGERFLLNNDGQALGYIGNSSLGFTTTSFALPIYFYEDMLNSETKEVGNAHLL
;
A
#
# COMPACT_ATOMS: atom_id res chain seq x y z
N ARG A 1 -27.44 14.93 -29.16
CA ARG A 1 -28.87 14.98 -28.83
C ARG A 1 -29.65 15.11 -30.11
N ILE A 2 -30.64 14.24 -30.35
CA ILE A 2 -31.56 14.33 -31.51
C ILE A 2 -32.81 15.05 -31.00
N ASP A 3 -32.96 16.30 -31.41
CA ASP A 3 -34.08 17.17 -30.99
C ASP A 3 -35.28 17.15 -31.94
N SER A 4 -35.15 16.49 -33.11
CA SER A 4 -36.19 16.38 -34.14
C SER A 4 -36.75 14.96 -34.24
N CYS A 5 -37.39 14.51 -33.20
CA CYS A 5 -38.14 13.25 -33.24
C CYS A 5 -39.65 13.51 -33.30
N GLN A 6 -40.38 12.62 -33.96
CA GLN A 6 -41.84 12.61 -34.01
C GLN A 6 -42.36 11.38 -33.25
N VAL A 7 -43.45 11.56 -32.50
CA VAL A 7 -44.15 10.44 -31.88
C VAL A 7 -45.44 10.18 -32.67
N VAL A 8 -45.50 9.07 -33.36
CA VAL A 8 -46.63 8.63 -34.18
C VAL A 8 -47.03 7.23 -33.77
N SER A 9 -48.28 7.06 -33.42
CA SER A 9 -48.85 5.72 -33.07
C SER A 9 -48.00 4.94 -32.07
N ASN A 10 -47.57 5.58 -31.00
CA ASN A 10 -46.73 4.96 -29.95
C ASN A 10 -45.30 4.58 -30.39
N GLN A 11 -44.85 5.14 -31.50
CA GLN A 11 -43.49 4.98 -32.03
C GLN A 11 -42.76 6.30 -32.06
N VAL A 12 -41.46 6.29 -31.72
CA VAL A 12 -40.60 7.46 -31.87
C VAL A 12 -39.84 7.35 -33.17
N LEU A 13 -40.09 8.33 -34.09
CA LEU A 13 -39.43 8.38 -35.37
C LEU A 13 -38.40 9.51 -35.39
N PHE A 14 -37.18 9.17 -35.77
CA PHE A 14 -36.07 10.12 -35.97
C PHE A 14 -35.15 9.66 -37.09
N THR A 15 -34.36 10.56 -37.61
CA THR A 15 -33.34 10.25 -38.62
C THR A 15 -31.96 10.62 -38.08
N ASP A 16 -31.02 9.69 -38.17
CA ASP A 16 -29.63 9.93 -37.82
C ASP A 16 -28.68 9.14 -38.74
N THR A 17 -27.43 9.56 -38.80
CA THR A 17 -26.35 8.83 -39.49
C THR A 17 -25.73 7.84 -38.54
N ILE A 18 -26.05 6.55 -38.70
CA ILE A 18 -25.62 5.47 -37.80
C ILE A 18 -24.14 5.17 -38.04
N ARG A 19 -23.36 5.08 -36.93
CA ARG A 19 -22.00 4.55 -36.89
C ARG A 19 -21.98 3.22 -36.12
N VAL A 20 -21.02 2.38 -36.44
CA VAL A 20 -20.81 1.11 -35.66
C VAL A 20 -20.55 1.46 -34.20
N GLY A 21 -21.38 0.93 -33.30
CA GLY A 21 -21.30 1.17 -31.86
C GLY A 21 -22.23 2.27 -31.32
N ASP A 22 -22.99 2.96 -32.18
CA ASP A 22 -23.97 3.93 -31.71
C ASP A 22 -25.11 3.27 -30.94
N SER A 23 -25.50 3.89 -29.84
CA SER A 23 -26.63 3.49 -29.01
C SER A 23 -27.58 4.68 -28.82
N TYR A 24 -28.87 4.40 -28.75
CA TYR A 24 -29.90 5.41 -28.57
C TYR A 24 -30.67 5.16 -27.27
N ILE A 25 -30.85 6.22 -26.50
CA ILE A 25 -31.68 6.23 -25.29
C ILE A 25 -32.85 7.19 -25.52
N ILE A 26 -34.06 6.67 -25.38
CA ILE A 26 -35.29 7.46 -25.45
C ILE A 26 -35.73 7.76 -24.02
N VAL A 27 -35.87 9.05 -23.70
CA VAL A 27 -36.30 9.50 -22.37
C VAL A 27 -37.41 10.53 -22.52
N ALA A 28 -38.49 10.37 -21.80
CA ALA A 28 -39.55 11.38 -21.74
C ALA A 28 -39.02 12.67 -21.07
N PRO A 29 -39.42 13.86 -21.53
CA PRO A 29 -38.89 15.12 -21.01
C PRO A 29 -39.04 15.33 -19.50
N ASP A 30 -40.09 14.77 -18.90
CA ASP A 30 -40.37 14.80 -17.49
C ASP A 30 -39.51 13.79 -16.68
N GLN A 31 -38.92 12.82 -17.35
CA GLN A 31 -38.00 11.84 -16.77
C GLN A 31 -36.52 12.24 -16.89
N ILE A 32 -36.23 13.35 -17.57
CA ILE A 32 -34.88 13.91 -17.62
C ILE A 32 -34.56 14.54 -16.28
N GLY A 33 -33.66 13.91 -15.53
CA GLY A 33 -33.15 14.48 -14.30
C GLY A 33 -32.53 15.87 -14.53
N LYS A 34 -32.88 16.83 -13.72
CA LYS A 34 -32.24 18.16 -13.74
C LYS A 34 -31.04 18.11 -12.80
N PRO A 35 -29.85 18.51 -13.28
CA PRO A 35 -28.70 18.60 -12.38
C PRO A 35 -28.98 19.66 -11.31
N VAL A 36 -28.65 19.32 -10.06
CA VAL A 36 -28.66 20.27 -8.96
C VAL A 36 -27.30 20.93 -8.88
N PHE A 37 -27.28 22.26 -8.92
CA PHE A 37 -26.05 23.01 -8.70
C PHE A 37 -25.62 22.82 -7.25
N TYR A 38 -24.42 22.28 -7.03
CA TYR A 38 -23.88 22.02 -5.71
C TYR A 38 -22.91 23.11 -5.28
N TYR A 39 -21.83 23.31 -6.04
CA TYR A 39 -20.88 24.41 -5.86
C TYR A 39 -20.05 24.65 -7.13
N LYS A 40 -19.39 25.80 -7.19
CA LYS A 40 -18.43 26.13 -8.24
C LYS A 40 -17.02 25.98 -7.72
N ARG A 41 -16.19 25.26 -8.45
CA ARG A 41 -14.77 25.09 -8.16
C ARG A 41 -13.92 25.58 -9.32
N GLN A 42 -12.75 26.12 -9.02
CA GLN A 42 -11.77 26.49 -10.02
C GLN A 42 -10.73 25.37 -10.11
N PHE A 43 -10.44 24.92 -11.32
CA PHE A 43 -9.40 23.93 -11.55
C PHE A 43 -8.02 24.51 -11.30
N VAL A 44 -7.12 23.71 -10.74
CA VAL A 44 -5.69 24.04 -10.50
C VAL A 44 -4.84 23.83 -11.74
N ASN A 45 -5.39 23.24 -12.81
CA ASN A 45 -4.73 22.94 -14.07
C ASN A 45 -3.54 21.99 -13.93
N LEU A 46 -3.77 20.85 -13.28
CA LEU A 46 -2.76 19.81 -13.05
C LEU A 46 -2.15 19.29 -14.36
N ARG A 47 -2.91 19.32 -15.48
CA ARG A 47 -2.45 18.87 -16.80
C ARG A 47 -1.33 19.74 -17.39
N SER A 48 -1.21 20.98 -16.96
CA SER A 48 -0.19 21.92 -17.47
C SER A 48 1.11 21.92 -16.68
N ILE A 49 1.17 21.23 -15.55
CA ILE A 49 2.37 21.19 -14.70
C ILE A 49 3.43 20.34 -15.38
N SER A 50 4.58 20.95 -15.69
CA SER A 50 5.68 20.31 -16.42
C SER A 50 7.04 20.43 -15.75
N ASN A 51 7.14 21.00 -14.53
CA ASN A 51 8.40 21.08 -13.80
C ASN A 51 8.91 19.68 -13.43
N GLN A 52 10.21 19.58 -13.16
CA GLN A 52 10.79 18.36 -12.61
C GLN A 52 10.30 18.12 -11.19
N THR A 53 10.00 16.87 -10.86
CA THR A 53 9.63 16.43 -9.52
C THR A 53 10.02 14.95 -9.34
N ASP A 54 10.60 14.61 -8.21
CA ASP A 54 11.02 13.24 -7.90
C ASP A 54 9.92 12.47 -7.15
N TYR A 55 9.24 13.18 -6.25
CA TYR A 55 8.31 12.62 -5.27
C TYR A 55 6.94 13.30 -5.37
N ILE A 56 5.92 12.53 -5.69
CA ILE A 56 4.53 12.97 -5.73
C ILE A 56 3.79 12.36 -4.55
N ALA A 57 3.11 13.20 -3.76
CA ALA A 57 2.20 12.76 -2.73
C ALA A 57 0.77 13.15 -3.08
N ILE A 58 -0.16 12.19 -3.01
CA ILE A 58 -1.59 12.40 -3.19
C ILE A 58 -2.27 12.25 -1.83
N THR A 59 -3.09 13.22 -1.45
CA THR A 59 -3.80 13.17 -0.19
C THR A 59 -5.21 13.77 -0.29
N HIS A 60 -6.06 13.41 0.67
CA HIS A 60 -7.38 14.03 0.82
C HIS A 60 -7.24 15.43 1.47
N PRO A 61 -8.12 16.41 1.16
CA PRO A 61 -8.11 17.74 1.78
C PRO A 61 -8.03 17.75 3.30
N LYS A 62 -8.63 16.75 3.94
CA LYS A 62 -8.60 16.54 5.40
C LYS A 62 -7.18 16.49 5.97
N PHE A 63 -6.21 15.98 5.22
CA PHE A 63 -4.84 15.72 5.68
C PHE A 63 -3.80 16.68 5.10
N LEU A 64 -4.20 17.63 4.23
CA LEU A 64 -3.27 18.47 3.45
C LEU A 64 -2.19 19.12 4.30
N GLN A 65 -2.54 19.68 5.46
CA GLN A 65 -1.54 20.39 6.29
C GLN A 65 -0.54 19.44 6.91
N THR A 66 -0.99 18.37 7.55
CA THR A 66 -0.11 17.36 8.16
C THR A 66 0.72 16.64 7.09
N ALA A 67 0.10 16.28 5.96
CA ALA A 67 0.81 15.70 4.83
C ALA A 67 1.89 16.62 4.26
N ASN A 68 1.63 17.95 4.20
CA ASN A 68 2.64 18.91 3.76
C ASN A 68 3.85 18.96 4.70
N ASN A 69 3.63 18.89 6.00
CA ASN A 69 4.72 18.84 6.97
C ASN A 69 5.56 17.56 6.79
N TYR A 70 4.89 16.42 6.64
CA TYR A 70 5.54 15.14 6.41
C TYR A 70 6.39 15.12 5.14
N ILE A 71 5.83 15.52 3.99
CA ILE A 71 6.60 15.50 2.73
C ILE A 71 7.70 16.55 2.67
N ASN A 72 7.59 17.66 3.40
CA ASN A 72 8.69 18.63 3.57
C ASN A 72 9.87 18.00 4.30
N SER A 73 9.61 17.25 5.37
CA SER A 73 10.64 16.52 6.10
C SER A 73 11.33 15.49 5.21
N ILE A 74 10.57 14.67 4.47
CA ILE A 74 11.11 13.70 3.50
C ILE A 74 11.96 14.39 2.44
N SER A 75 11.44 15.45 1.81
CA SER A 75 12.17 16.22 0.79
C SER A 75 13.50 16.77 1.32
N THR A 76 13.49 17.32 2.53
CA THR A 76 14.70 17.85 3.18
C THR A 76 15.69 16.74 3.50
N LYS A 77 15.22 15.61 4.03
CA LYS A 77 16.06 14.48 4.45
C LYS A 77 16.77 13.82 3.28
N TYR A 78 16.07 13.65 2.17
CA TYR A 78 16.58 12.92 1.00
C TYR A 78 17.05 13.84 -0.15
N GLY A 79 16.84 15.16 -0.03
CA GLY A 79 17.22 16.10 -1.09
C GLY A 79 16.41 15.95 -2.38
N VAL A 80 15.16 15.46 -2.29
CA VAL A 80 14.29 15.21 -3.43
C VAL A 80 13.27 16.34 -3.62
N SER A 81 13.01 16.69 -4.87
CA SER A 81 11.92 17.60 -5.22
C SER A 81 10.55 16.91 -5.02
N LYS A 82 9.54 17.68 -4.67
CA LYS A 82 8.25 17.12 -4.28
C LYS A 82 7.07 17.96 -4.74
N ASP A 83 5.92 17.28 -4.94
CA ASP A 83 4.61 17.89 -5.09
C ASP A 83 3.58 17.21 -4.18
N LEU A 84 2.74 18.02 -3.54
CA LEU A 84 1.57 17.56 -2.79
C LEU A 84 0.30 17.92 -3.55
N ILE A 85 -0.48 16.91 -3.92
CA ILE A 85 -1.68 17.05 -4.74
C ILE A 85 -2.90 16.61 -3.94
N SER A 86 -3.94 17.45 -3.95
CA SER A 86 -5.25 17.06 -3.44
C SER A 86 -5.91 16.04 -4.38
N VAL A 87 -6.39 14.94 -3.82
CA VAL A 87 -7.11 13.93 -4.61
C VAL A 87 -8.40 14.49 -5.23
N GLU A 88 -9.03 15.48 -4.58
CA GLU A 88 -10.22 16.13 -5.15
C GLU A 88 -9.89 16.94 -6.40
N ASP A 89 -8.71 17.60 -6.47
CA ASP A 89 -8.28 18.28 -7.69
C ASP A 89 -8.06 17.28 -8.85
N ILE A 90 -7.59 16.08 -8.52
CA ILE A 90 -7.47 14.98 -9.47
C ILE A 90 -8.86 14.54 -9.96
N PHE A 91 -9.81 14.37 -9.06
CA PHE A 91 -11.17 13.98 -9.44
C PHE A 91 -11.83 15.01 -10.33
N ASP A 92 -11.64 16.31 -10.05
CA ASP A 92 -12.18 17.38 -10.86
C ASP A 92 -11.62 17.38 -12.29
N GLU A 93 -10.30 17.24 -12.44
CA GLU A 93 -9.63 17.39 -13.74
C GLU A 93 -9.54 16.09 -14.55
N PHE A 94 -9.52 14.94 -13.90
CA PHE A 94 -9.30 13.63 -14.52
C PHE A 94 -10.48 12.67 -14.36
N GLY A 95 -11.43 12.98 -13.46
CA GLY A 95 -12.55 12.11 -13.11
C GLY A 95 -13.92 12.75 -13.28
N PHE A 96 -14.02 13.94 -13.91
CA PHE A 96 -15.28 14.69 -14.05
C PHE A 96 -15.98 14.96 -12.70
N GLY A 97 -15.21 15.11 -11.62
CA GLY A 97 -15.70 15.28 -10.25
C GLY A 97 -16.09 13.98 -9.53
N TYR A 98 -15.91 12.82 -10.14
CA TYR A 98 -16.20 11.54 -9.50
C TYR A 98 -14.98 10.98 -8.78
N SER A 99 -15.19 10.58 -7.51
CA SER A 99 -14.18 9.85 -6.75
C SER A 99 -14.01 8.44 -7.33
N GLN A 100 -12.90 8.23 -8.04
CA GLN A 100 -12.60 6.96 -8.69
C GLN A 100 -11.09 6.76 -8.90
N PRO A 101 -10.56 5.54 -8.73
CA PRO A 101 -9.14 5.26 -8.88
C PRO A 101 -8.64 5.48 -10.33
N GLU A 102 -9.50 5.36 -11.32
CA GLU A 102 -9.19 5.62 -12.74
C GLU A 102 -8.71 7.06 -12.97
N ALA A 103 -9.27 8.03 -12.23
CA ALA A 103 -8.84 9.43 -12.28
C ALA A 103 -7.39 9.58 -11.76
N ILE A 104 -7.05 8.88 -10.69
CA ILE A 104 -5.69 8.88 -10.12
C ILE A 104 -4.72 8.24 -11.12
N ARG A 105 -5.07 7.10 -11.72
CA ARG A 105 -4.25 6.44 -12.74
C ARG A 105 -4.01 7.33 -13.96
N LEU A 106 -5.03 8.03 -14.43
CA LEU A 106 -4.88 8.95 -15.55
C LEU A 106 -4.02 10.17 -15.18
N PHE A 107 -4.18 10.69 -13.97
CA PHE A 107 -3.33 11.77 -13.44
C PHE A 107 -1.87 11.34 -13.39
N THR A 108 -1.56 10.18 -12.83
CA THR A 108 -0.19 9.69 -12.71
C THR A 108 0.46 9.46 -14.09
N ALA A 109 -0.27 8.89 -15.04
CA ALA A 109 0.19 8.70 -16.42
C ALA A 109 0.51 10.04 -17.10
N VAL A 110 -0.42 10.99 -17.07
CA VAL A 110 -0.25 12.33 -17.68
C VAL A 110 0.89 13.09 -16.99
N THR A 111 0.98 13.01 -15.67
CA THR A 111 2.04 13.67 -14.91
C THR A 111 3.40 13.07 -15.27
N TYR A 112 3.54 11.77 -15.33
CA TYR A 112 4.80 11.11 -15.74
C TYR A 112 5.22 11.53 -17.16
N GLN A 113 4.29 11.61 -18.10
CA GLN A 113 4.55 12.04 -19.46
C GLN A 113 4.98 13.52 -19.55
N ASN A 114 4.31 14.40 -18.83
CA ASN A 114 4.49 15.84 -18.96
C ASN A 114 5.69 16.41 -18.19
N ARG A 115 6.12 15.74 -17.10
CA ARG A 115 7.27 16.21 -16.32
C ARG A 115 8.56 16.09 -17.11
N ILE A 116 9.47 17.04 -16.92
CA ILE A 116 10.83 16.95 -17.49
C ILE A 116 11.67 15.92 -16.73
N GLU A 117 12.74 15.47 -17.38
CA GLU A 117 13.68 14.51 -16.78
C GLU A 117 14.48 15.12 -15.60
N PRO A 118 14.80 14.34 -14.58
CA PRO A 118 14.38 12.95 -14.36
C PRO A 118 12.89 12.85 -14.05
N LYS A 119 12.25 11.79 -14.55
CA LYS A 119 10.82 11.54 -14.31
C LYS A 119 10.53 11.25 -12.83
N PRO A 120 9.28 11.48 -12.37
CA PRO A 120 8.88 11.12 -11.01
C PRO A 120 9.13 9.65 -10.72
N SER A 121 9.81 9.36 -9.63
CA SER A 121 10.17 8.00 -9.24
C SER A 121 9.33 7.46 -8.09
N TYR A 122 8.72 8.33 -7.29
CA TYR A 122 8.03 7.96 -6.07
C TYR A 122 6.62 8.53 -6.01
N LEU A 123 5.65 7.67 -5.66
CA LEU A 123 4.28 8.05 -5.38
C LEU A 123 3.91 7.65 -3.95
N SER A 124 3.46 8.60 -3.15
CA SER A 124 2.87 8.35 -1.84
C SER A 124 1.37 8.63 -1.85
N LEU A 125 0.58 7.68 -1.35
CA LEU A 125 -0.86 7.80 -1.17
C LEU A 125 -1.13 7.98 0.32
N ILE A 126 -1.54 9.20 0.73
CA ILE A 126 -1.75 9.53 2.14
C ILE A 126 -3.25 9.60 2.41
N GLY A 127 -3.77 8.55 2.99
CA GLY A 127 -5.19 8.31 3.28
C GLY A 127 -5.58 6.87 3.04
N ASP A 128 -6.52 6.38 3.83
CA ASP A 128 -7.07 5.05 3.72
C ASP A 128 -7.93 4.90 2.45
N ALA A 129 -8.21 3.66 2.05
CA ALA A 129 -9.05 3.32 0.91
C ALA A 129 -10.09 2.27 1.29
N ASP A 130 -11.14 2.22 0.49
CA ASP A 130 -12.16 1.18 0.54
C ASP A 130 -12.28 0.54 -0.85
N TYR A 131 -12.26 -0.79 -0.95
CA TYR A 131 -12.43 -1.47 -2.24
C TYR A 131 -13.80 -1.18 -2.87
N ASP A 132 -14.80 -0.86 -2.05
CA ASP A 132 -16.12 -0.40 -2.49
C ASP A 132 -16.17 1.14 -2.59
N TYR A 133 -15.25 1.74 -3.31
CA TYR A 133 -15.13 3.19 -3.44
C TYR A 133 -16.40 3.87 -3.97
N LYS A 134 -17.31 3.12 -4.57
CA LYS A 134 -18.63 3.60 -5.03
C LYS A 134 -19.72 3.47 -3.97
N LEU A 135 -19.40 2.89 -2.82
CA LEU A 135 -20.32 2.70 -1.70
C LEU A 135 -21.58 1.90 -2.08
N TYR A 136 -21.44 0.89 -2.92
CA TYR A 136 -22.56 -0.02 -3.28
C TYR A 136 -22.94 -0.96 -2.17
N ARG A 137 -22.04 -1.23 -1.24
CA ARG A 137 -22.33 -2.02 -0.05
C ARG A 137 -22.80 -1.13 1.06
N PHE A 138 -23.86 -1.55 1.74
CA PHE A 138 -24.31 -0.86 2.93
C PHE A 138 -23.26 -0.99 4.02
N LYS A 139 -22.97 0.12 4.70
CA LYS A 139 -22.25 0.08 5.97
C LYS A 139 -23.12 -0.68 6.96
N ALA A 140 -22.73 -1.90 7.29
CA ALA A 140 -23.31 -2.61 8.41
C ALA A 140 -22.89 -1.92 9.72
N ASP A 141 -23.72 -1.99 10.77
CA ASP A 141 -23.32 -1.53 12.09
C ASP A 141 -22.04 -2.25 12.52
N GLY A 142 -21.02 -1.49 12.96
CA GLY A 142 -19.72 -2.00 13.35
C GLY A 142 -18.66 -2.06 12.24
N VAL A 143 -18.98 -1.56 11.05
CA VAL A 143 -18.00 -1.40 9.98
C VAL A 143 -16.90 -0.42 10.40
N LYS A 144 -15.66 -0.74 10.11
CA LYS A 144 -14.49 0.15 10.21
C LYS A 144 -14.91 1.54 9.71
N GLY A 145 -14.78 2.53 10.56
CA GLY A 145 -15.13 3.93 10.23
C GLY A 145 -14.16 4.56 9.22
N GLY A 146 -13.39 3.76 8.50
CA GLY A 146 -12.43 4.17 7.51
C GLY A 146 -13.09 4.93 6.37
N GLY A 147 -12.54 6.07 6.02
CA GLY A 147 -12.95 6.82 4.86
C GLY A 147 -12.23 6.31 3.61
N ASN A 148 -12.91 6.34 2.48
CA ASN A 148 -12.27 6.18 1.19
C ASN A 148 -11.63 7.52 0.80
N TYR A 149 -10.48 7.85 1.41
CA TYR A 149 -9.81 9.15 1.22
C TYR A 149 -9.00 9.22 -0.08
N VAL A 150 -8.26 8.15 -0.36
CA VAL A 150 -7.49 8.01 -1.60
C VAL A 150 -7.78 6.62 -2.17
N PRO A 151 -8.77 6.49 -3.08
CA PRO A 151 -9.25 5.21 -3.54
C PRO A 151 -8.16 4.38 -4.23
N SER A 152 -8.23 3.07 -4.04
CA SER A 152 -7.43 2.05 -4.72
C SER A 152 -8.30 1.25 -5.70
N PHE A 153 -7.68 0.48 -6.58
CA PHE A 153 -8.39 -0.25 -7.64
C PHE A 153 -8.42 -1.75 -7.40
N GLY A 154 -9.59 -2.33 -7.63
CA GLY A 154 -9.77 -3.79 -7.69
C GLY A 154 -10.32 -4.38 -6.40
N ASN A 155 -10.55 -5.69 -6.45
CA ASN A 155 -10.81 -6.53 -5.29
C ASN A 155 -10.26 -7.94 -5.59
N PRO A 156 -9.09 -8.27 -5.03
CA PRO A 156 -8.28 -7.47 -4.10
C PRO A 156 -7.73 -6.19 -4.72
N VAL A 157 -7.49 -5.19 -3.89
CA VAL A 157 -6.98 -3.89 -4.32
C VAL A 157 -5.49 -3.95 -4.67
N SER A 158 -5.08 -3.08 -5.60
CA SER A 158 -3.67 -2.90 -5.95
C SER A 158 -3.35 -1.43 -6.19
N ASP A 159 -2.52 -0.85 -5.34
CA ASP A 159 -2.01 0.50 -5.56
C ASP A 159 -1.01 0.57 -6.73
N ASN A 160 -0.31 -0.51 -7.03
CA ASN A 160 0.57 -0.59 -8.21
C ASN A 160 -0.20 -0.37 -9.51
N TRP A 161 -1.48 -0.75 -9.58
CA TRP A 161 -2.32 -0.51 -10.75
C TRP A 161 -2.41 0.98 -11.12
N LEU A 162 -2.31 1.87 -10.16
CA LEU A 162 -2.36 3.33 -10.36
C LEU A 162 -1.17 3.87 -11.16
N VAL A 163 -0.10 3.11 -11.26
CA VAL A 163 1.16 3.48 -11.94
C VAL A 163 1.59 2.47 -13.02
N ILE A 164 0.68 1.57 -13.41
CA ILE A 164 0.85 0.64 -14.53
C ILE A 164 0.02 1.18 -15.69
N TRP A 165 0.65 1.91 -16.61
CA TRP A 165 -0.03 2.45 -17.80
C TRP A 165 0.70 2.15 -19.10
N ASP A 166 1.80 1.40 -19.05
CA ASP A 166 2.51 0.96 -20.23
C ASP A 166 1.68 -0.05 -21.03
N GLU A 167 1.62 0.15 -22.34
CA GLU A 167 0.89 -0.71 -23.28
C GLU A 167 1.70 -1.95 -23.71
N SER A 168 2.88 -2.18 -23.15
CA SER A 168 3.74 -3.35 -23.45
C SER A 168 3.08 -4.69 -23.09
N GLY A 169 1.99 -4.66 -22.32
CA GLY A 169 1.28 -5.84 -21.84
C GLY A 169 1.90 -6.48 -20.59
N LEU A 170 3.01 -5.97 -20.11
CA LEU A 170 3.62 -6.36 -18.85
C LEU A 170 3.14 -5.43 -17.73
N PRO A 171 2.68 -5.95 -16.57
CA PRO A 171 2.19 -5.14 -15.47
C PRO A 171 3.33 -4.54 -14.64
N ILE A 172 4.21 -3.78 -15.28
CA ILE A 172 5.38 -3.17 -14.63
C ILE A 172 5.01 -1.77 -14.13
N PRO A 173 5.05 -1.52 -12.80
CA PRO A 173 4.88 -0.18 -12.25
C PRO A 173 5.96 0.77 -12.75
N GLN A 174 5.56 1.96 -13.18
CA GLN A 174 6.48 2.99 -13.67
C GLN A 174 7.00 3.91 -12.56
N MET A 175 6.41 3.83 -11.38
CA MET A 175 6.81 4.54 -10.16
C MET A 175 6.73 3.59 -8.97
N LYS A 176 7.53 3.85 -7.95
CA LYS A 176 7.48 3.15 -6.66
C LYS A 176 6.34 3.73 -5.83
N VAL A 177 5.40 2.89 -5.42
CA VAL A 177 4.19 3.31 -4.71
C VAL A 177 4.24 2.86 -3.26
N GLY A 178 3.89 3.78 -2.35
CA GLY A 178 3.64 3.45 -0.95
C GLY A 178 2.38 4.15 -0.43
N ARG A 179 1.69 3.50 0.50
CA ARG A 179 0.49 4.05 1.15
C ARG A 179 0.70 4.25 2.63
N ILE A 180 0.18 5.38 3.13
CA ILE A 180 -0.02 5.64 4.56
C ILE A 180 -1.53 5.64 4.79
N PRO A 181 -2.14 4.51 5.23
CA PRO A 181 -3.60 4.30 5.23
C PRO A 181 -4.27 4.95 6.45
N VAL A 182 -4.06 6.25 6.63
CA VAL A 182 -4.57 7.00 7.78
C VAL A 182 -6.03 7.41 7.61
N ASN A 183 -6.74 7.43 8.73
CA ASN A 183 -8.13 7.87 8.84
C ASN A 183 -8.28 9.20 9.60
N SER A 184 -7.22 9.65 10.28
CA SER A 184 -7.20 10.91 11.03
C SER A 184 -5.87 11.63 10.91
N ASN A 185 -5.85 12.93 11.25
CA ASN A 185 -4.61 13.70 11.34
C ASN A 185 -3.73 13.21 12.49
N GLU A 186 -4.33 12.73 13.57
CA GLU A 186 -3.62 12.17 14.73
C GLU A 186 -2.82 10.93 14.35
N GLU A 187 -3.39 10.04 13.53
CA GLU A 187 -2.66 8.87 12.99
C GLU A 187 -1.51 9.30 12.08
N LEU A 188 -1.72 10.31 11.21
CA LEU A 188 -0.68 10.82 10.34
C LEU A 188 0.43 11.52 11.13
N ASP A 189 0.10 12.34 12.11
CA ASP A 189 1.07 13.00 13.01
C ASP A 189 1.87 11.96 13.80
N TYR A 190 1.22 10.91 14.27
CA TYR A 190 1.87 9.81 14.95
C TYR A 190 2.86 9.09 14.03
N TYR A 191 2.44 8.70 12.82
CA TYR A 191 3.31 8.06 11.85
C TYR A 191 4.49 8.97 11.47
N PHE A 192 4.24 10.25 11.24
CA PHE A 192 5.26 11.25 10.95
C PHE A 192 6.30 11.36 12.08
N SER A 193 5.84 11.46 13.32
CA SER A 193 6.72 11.51 14.49
C SER A 193 7.61 10.27 14.58
N LYS A 194 7.06 9.09 14.29
CA LYS A 194 7.81 7.82 14.27
C LYS A 194 8.91 7.82 13.21
N VAL A 195 8.61 8.31 12.00
CA VAL A 195 9.57 8.44 10.91
C VAL A 195 10.67 9.45 11.26
N GLU A 196 10.31 10.62 11.81
CA GLU A 196 11.30 11.62 12.24
C GLU A 196 12.20 11.13 13.36
N ASN A 197 11.64 10.45 14.36
CA ASN A 197 12.41 9.88 15.43
C ASN A 197 13.41 8.85 14.91
N ASN A 198 13.02 8.01 13.95
CA ASN A 198 13.93 7.07 13.31
C ASN A 198 15.05 7.79 12.52
N PHE A 199 14.75 8.89 11.83
CA PHE A 199 15.77 9.68 11.13
C PHE A 199 16.83 10.28 12.07
N ASN A 200 16.45 10.56 13.30
CA ASN A 200 17.30 11.19 14.30
C ASN A 200 17.97 10.16 15.24
N GLU A 201 17.59 8.88 15.12
CA GLU A 201 18.15 7.81 15.94
C GLU A 201 19.62 7.59 15.60
N ARG A 202 20.42 7.32 16.62
CA ARG A 202 21.84 7.00 16.44
C ARG A 202 21.99 5.59 15.86
N PHE A 203 22.96 5.47 14.96
CA PHE A 203 23.35 4.16 14.46
C PHE A 203 23.93 3.31 15.63
N ASP A 204 23.34 2.13 15.86
CA ASP A 204 23.67 1.22 16.95
C ASP A 204 23.58 -0.23 16.45
N GLU A 205 23.90 -1.20 17.28
CA GLU A 205 23.93 -2.62 16.94
C GLU A 205 22.59 -3.16 16.40
N TRP A 206 21.45 -2.61 16.85
CA TRP A 206 20.15 -3.04 16.35
C TRP A 206 19.97 -2.79 14.85
N ASN A 207 20.69 -1.83 14.26
CA ASN A 207 20.68 -1.54 12.82
C ASN A 207 21.35 -2.63 11.97
N LYS A 208 22.00 -3.61 12.61
CA LYS A 208 22.54 -4.80 11.96
C LYS A 208 21.79 -6.07 12.36
N ARG A 209 20.69 -5.95 13.07
CA ARG A 209 19.90 -7.09 13.55
C ARG A 209 18.72 -7.35 12.61
N TYR A 210 18.58 -8.61 12.22
CA TYR A 210 17.53 -9.11 11.35
C TYR A 210 16.75 -10.19 12.09
N MET A 211 15.43 -10.18 11.96
CA MET A 211 14.57 -11.15 12.60
C MET A 211 13.72 -11.88 11.57
N PHE A 212 13.66 -13.19 11.68
CA PHE A 212 12.92 -14.04 10.76
C PHE A 212 11.92 -14.90 11.51
N PHE A 213 10.73 -15.04 10.94
CA PHE A 213 9.69 -15.93 11.40
C PHE A 213 9.32 -16.90 10.28
N SER A 214 9.40 -18.20 10.56
CA SER A 214 8.94 -19.27 9.67
C SER A 214 7.72 -19.95 10.28
N GLY A 215 6.58 -19.83 9.62
CA GLY A 215 5.32 -20.43 10.00
C GLY A 215 5.20 -21.89 9.57
N GLY A 216 3.96 -22.29 9.28
CA GLY A 216 3.58 -23.63 8.86
C GLY A 216 2.78 -24.36 9.95
N THR A 217 2.22 -25.50 9.62
CA THR A 217 1.37 -26.28 10.54
C THR A 217 1.99 -27.63 10.88
N ALA A 218 1.70 -28.13 12.08
CA ALA A 218 2.18 -29.43 12.53
C ALA A 218 1.71 -30.59 11.63
N ASP A 219 0.60 -30.42 10.94
CA ASP A 219 0.04 -31.40 9.99
C ASP A 219 0.86 -31.50 8.70
N ASN A 220 1.71 -30.52 8.42
CA ASN A 220 2.58 -30.51 7.25
C ASN A 220 4.05 -30.20 7.61
N PRO A 221 4.76 -31.18 8.21
CA PRO A 221 6.16 -31.01 8.60
C PRO A 221 7.10 -30.66 7.43
N SER A 222 6.79 -31.16 6.23
CA SER A 222 7.57 -30.88 5.02
C SER A 222 7.49 -29.39 4.63
N GLN A 223 6.30 -28.80 4.71
CA GLN A 223 6.13 -27.37 4.45
C GLN A 223 6.85 -26.51 5.51
N MET A 224 6.73 -26.86 6.79
CA MET A 224 7.47 -26.16 7.85
C MET A 224 8.98 -26.16 7.58
N ALA A 225 9.52 -27.31 7.18
CA ALA A 225 10.94 -27.43 6.85
C ALA A 225 11.33 -26.57 5.63
N GLN A 226 10.49 -26.51 4.61
CA GLN A 226 10.72 -25.68 3.43
C GLN A 226 10.67 -24.17 3.76
N LEU A 227 9.67 -23.73 4.52
CA LEU A 227 9.55 -22.32 4.96
C LEU A 227 10.77 -21.90 5.78
N LYS A 228 11.21 -22.79 6.69
CA LYS A 228 12.43 -22.56 7.47
C LYS A 228 13.67 -22.49 6.57
N ALA A 229 13.79 -23.38 5.60
CA ALA A 229 14.95 -23.45 4.71
C ALA A 229 15.12 -22.18 3.86
N VAL A 230 14.05 -21.55 3.41
CA VAL A 230 14.10 -20.27 2.68
C VAL A 230 14.70 -19.17 3.55
N ASN A 231 14.22 -19.01 4.78
CA ASN A 231 14.80 -18.04 5.71
C ASN A 231 16.23 -18.38 6.12
N ASP A 232 16.54 -19.66 6.30
CA ASP A 232 17.92 -20.12 6.56
C ASP A 232 18.86 -19.77 5.40
N GLN A 233 18.40 -19.89 4.16
CA GLN A 233 19.16 -19.49 2.96
C GLN A 233 19.44 -17.98 2.97
N ILE A 234 18.44 -17.14 3.16
CA ILE A 234 18.60 -15.68 3.26
C ILE A 234 19.62 -15.33 4.36
N ILE A 235 19.48 -15.96 5.53
CA ILE A 235 20.39 -15.73 6.66
C ILE A 235 21.82 -16.10 6.30
N ASN A 236 22.04 -17.28 5.72
CA ASN A 236 23.36 -17.80 5.46
C ASN A 236 24.07 -17.14 4.29
N ASP A 237 23.30 -16.79 3.24
CA ASP A 237 23.88 -16.30 1.99
C ASP A 237 23.95 -14.77 1.94
N LEU A 238 23.07 -14.06 2.67
CA LEU A 238 22.94 -12.61 2.57
C LEU A 238 23.21 -11.87 3.90
N ILE A 239 22.74 -12.38 5.03
CA ILE A 239 22.83 -11.64 6.30
C ILE A 239 24.19 -11.83 6.97
N LYS A 240 24.63 -13.08 7.13
CA LYS A 240 25.89 -13.43 7.81
C LYS A 240 27.14 -12.98 7.08
N PRO A 241 27.24 -13.07 5.73
CA PRO A 241 28.48 -12.79 5.04
C PRO A 241 28.91 -11.32 5.10
N VAL A 242 30.20 -11.11 4.87
CA VAL A 242 30.76 -9.79 4.57
C VAL A 242 30.23 -9.31 3.21
N PRO A 243 29.89 -8.01 3.05
CA PRO A 243 30.22 -6.89 3.96
C PRO A 243 29.17 -6.63 5.05
N LEU A 244 27.98 -7.27 5.00
CA LEU A 244 26.91 -6.96 5.94
C LEU A 244 27.26 -7.41 7.37
N SER A 245 27.70 -8.66 7.53
CA SER A 245 28.02 -9.26 8.85
C SER A 245 26.93 -8.99 9.88
N GLY A 246 25.67 -9.19 9.47
CA GLY A 246 24.49 -8.93 10.29
C GLY A 246 24.29 -10.00 11.36
N SER A 247 23.75 -9.59 12.50
CA SER A 247 23.22 -10.50 13.50
C SER A 247 21.78 -10.89 13.16
N TYR A 248 21.35 -12.07 13.61
CA TYR A 248 20.00 -12.55 13.29
C TYR A 248 19.38 -13.31 14.45
N THR A 249 18.06 -13.32 14.45
CA THR A 249 17.23 -14.24 15.25
C THR A 249 16.23 -14.91 14.31
N HIS A 250 16.08 -16.23 14.41
CA HIS A 250 15.15 -16.98 13.57
C HIS A 250 14.19 -17.79 14.44
N PHE A 251 12.94 -17.38 14.48
CA PHE A 251 11.83 -18.10 15.09
C PHE A 251 11.15 -18.98 14.06
N TYR A 252 10.93 -20.25 14.38
CA TYR A 252 10.34 -21.20 13.43
C TYR A 252 9.48 -22.24 14.16
N LYS A 253 8.48 -22.74 13.49
CA LYS A 253 7.57 -23.76 13.99
C LYS A 253 8.19 -25.16 13.94
N THR A 254 7.72 -26.02 14.87
CA THR A 254 8.12 -27.44 14.98
C THR A 254 6.90 -28.31 15.23
N ILE A 255 7.04 -29.61 15.02
CA ILE A 255 5.97 -30.60 15.28
C ILE A 255 5.59 -30.75 16.74
N ASN A 256 6.51 -30.38 17.66
CA ASN A 256 6.29 -30.43 19.12
C ASN A 256 6.60 -29.04 19.69
N PRO A 257 5.72 -28.05 19.50
CA PRO A 257 5.99 -26.71 19.96
C PRO A 257 5.88 -26.56 21.48
N LEU A 258 6.72 -25.71 22.05
CA LEU A 258 6.59 -25.25 23.44
C LEU A 258 5.55 -24.13 23.54
N SER A 259 5.37 -23.37 22.47
CA SER A 259 4.40 -22.29 22.30
C SER A 259 4.00 -22.17 20.84
N ASP A 260 3.14 -21.20 20.51
CA ASP A 260 2.78 -20.87 19.12
C ASP A 260 4.01 -20.46 18.26
N PHE A 261 5.12 -20.10 18.89
CA PHE A 261 6.38 -19.77 18.24
C PHE A 261 7.34 -20.97 18.07
N GLY A 262 6.83 -22.19 18.20
CA GLY A 262 7.63 -23.41 18.06
C GLY A 262 8.42 -23.74 19.32
N PRO A 263 9.75 -23.96 19.24
CA PRO A 263 10.58 -24.31 20.41
C PRO A 263 10.94 -23.10 21.28
N PHE A 264 10.39 -21.92 20.98
CA PHE A 264 10.65 -20.68 21.68
C PHE A 264 9.47 -20.29 22.56
N THR A 265 9.73 -19.58 23.65
CA THR A 265 8.67 -19.01 24.49
C THR A 265 8.23 -17.63 23.99
N SER A 266 7.01 -17.21 24.31
CA SER A 266 6.53 -15.86 23.98
C SER A 266 7.42 -14.77 24.58
N GLU A 267 8.03 -15.02 25.75
CA GLU A 267 8.97 -14.10 26.39
C GLU A 267 10.27 -13.95 25.59
N GLN A 268 10.80 -15.03 25.03
CA GLN A 268 11.99 -14.97 24.16
C GLN A 268 11.71 -14.15 22.90
N VAL A 269 10.52 -14.30 22.31
CA VAL A 269 10.11 -13.52 21.14
C VAL A 269 9.95 -12.05 21.50
N SER A 270 9.23 -11.72 22.57
CA SER A 270 9.04 -10.35 23.02
C SER A 270 10.35 -9.65 23.35
N ASN A 271 11.27 -10.33 24.04
CA ASN A 271 12.58 -9.78 24.38
C ASN A 271 13.41 -9.47 23.12
N ALA A 272 13.40 -10.37 22.13
CA ALA A 272 14.11 -10.14 20.87
C ALA A 272 13.55 -8.94 20.10
N ILE A 273 12.23 -8.78 20.06
CA ILE A 273 11.56 -7.64 19.41
C ILE A 273 11.87 -6.34 20.15
N ASP A 274 11.84 -6.38 21.48
CA ASP A 274 12.17 -5.21 22.32
C ASP A 274 13.61 -4.70 22.10
N GLU A 275 14.52 -5.59 21.78
CA GLU A 275 15.89 -5.20 21.44
C GLU A 275 15.99 -4.43 20.14
N GLY A 276 15.01 -4.55 19.26
CA GLY A 276 14.91 -3.91 17.95
C GLY A 276 15.65 -4.67 16.85
N SER A 277 15.20 -4.44 15.62
CA SER A 277 15.80 -4.98 14.39
C SER A 277 15.54 -4.03 13.22
N VAL A 278 16.37 -4.08 12.20
CA VAL A 278 16.16 -3.28 10.98
C VAL A 278 15.09 -3.89 10.10
N PHE A 279 15.01 -5.22 10.05
CA PHE A 279 13.99 -5.98 9.35
C PHE A 279 13.38 -7.06 10.24
N ILE A 280 12.06 -7.23 10.11
CA ILE A 280 11.34 -8.42 10.53
C ILE A 280 10.74 -9.05 9.29
N SER A 281 11.08 -10.31 9.01
CA SER A 281 10.55 -11.07 7.88
C SER A 281 9.65 -12.19 8.38
N TYR A 282 8.43 -12.25 7.86
CA TYR A 282 7.52 -13.36 8.08
C TYR A 282 7.33 -14.16 6.80
N LEU A 283 7.44 -15.48 6.89
CA LEU A 283 7.17 -16.42 5.82
C LEU A 283 6.32 -17.59 6.36
N GLY A 284 5.06 -17.67 5.97
CA GLY A 284 4.14 -18.67 6.49
C GLY A 284 2.70 -18.43 6.06
N HIS A 285 1.78 -19.15 6.68
CA HIS A 285 0.36 -18.89 6.53
C HIS A 285 -0.05 -17.67 7.35
N SER A 286 -0.92 -16.85 6.80
CA SER A 286 -1.44 -15.66 7.49
C SER A 286 -2.87 -15.34 7.03
N GLY A 287 -3.54 -14.55 7.82
CA GLY A 287 -4.85 -13.99 7.52
C GLY A 287 -4.83 -12.47 7.70
N THR A 288 -5.94 -11.80 7.46
CA THR A 288 -6.01 -10.34 7.47
C THR A 288 -5.52 -9.73 8.79
N ALA A 289 -5.62 -10.43 9.91
CA ALA A 289 -5.27 -9.91 11.24
C ALA A 289 -4.34 -10.82 12.03
N THR A 290 -3.64 -11.77 11.41
CA THR A 290 -2.83 -12.75 12.15
C THR A 290 -1.75 -13.40 11.29
N TRP A 291 -0.63 -13.78 11.93
CA TRP A 291 0.39 -14.68 11.39
C TRP A 291 0.18 -16.09 11.94
N ASP A 292 -0.28 -17.00 11.11
CA ASP A 292 -0.30 -18.45 11.31
C ASP A 292 -0.57 -18.89 12.77
N ASN A 293 -1.57 -18.29 13.41
CA ASN A 293 -1.93 -18.49 14.82
C ASN A 293 -0.82 -18.17 15.85
N SER A 294 0.29 -17.56 15.40
CA SER A 294 1.41 -17.25 16.29
C SER A 294 1.31 -15.86 16.90
N ILE A 295 0.93 -14.86 16.09
CA ILE A 295 0.78 -13.47 16.51
C ILE A 295 -0.59 -12.98 16.03
N ASN A 296 -1.50 -12.79 16.97
CA ASN A 296 -2.86 -12.32 16.71
C ASN A 296 -3.03 -10.84 17.05
N GLU A 297 -2.14 -10.31 17.88
CA GLU A 297 -2.17 -8.93 18.32
C GLU A 297 -0.82 -8.27 18.07
N THR A 298 -0.84 -7.12 17.44
CA THR A 298 0.39 -6.37 17.13
C THR A 298 1.15 -5.92 18.39
N ILE A 299 0.46 -5.75 19.51
CA ILE A 299 1.08 -5.41 20.79
C ILE A 299 2.08 -6.48 21.27
N GLN A 300 1.94 -7.72 20.81
CA GLN A 300 2.91 -8.77 21.08
C GLN A 300 4.28 -8.52 20.43
N LEU A 301 4.32 -7.65 19.43
CA LEU A 301 5.52 -7.23 18.70
C LEU A 301 5.92 -5.78 19.06
N LYS A 302 5.64 -5.36 20.26
CA LYS A 302 5.97 -4.02 20.75
C LYS A 302 7.48 -3.85 20.89
N ASN A 303 8.02 -2.82 20.21
CA ASN A 303 9.45 -2.52 20.29
C ASN A 303 9.74 -1.47 21.35
N LYS A 304 10.98 -1.42 21.81
CA LYS A 304 11.50 -0.23 22.49
C LYS A 304 11.49 0.98 21.56
N VAL A 305 11.38 2.12 22.17
CA VAL A 305 11.25 3.42 21.50
C VAL A 305 12.26 3.58 20.37
N ASN A 306 11.77 3.98 19.20
CA ASN A 306 12.52 4.33 17.99
C ASN A 306 13.28 3.20 17.28
N ARG A 307 13.19 1.95 17.72
CA ARG A 307 13.81 0.82 17.03
C ARG A 307 12.80 0.10 16.14
N ASN A 308 12.18 0.86 15.24
CA ASN A 308 11.08 0.39 14.41
C ASN A 308 11.62 -0.31 13.15
N PRO A 309 11.28 -1.59 12.91
CA PRO A 309 11.70 -2.32 11.73
C PRO A 309 10.89 -1.95 10.48
N LEU A 310 11.42 -2.31 9.31
CA LEU A 310 10.60 -2.63 8.16
C LEU A 310 10.13 -4.08 8.28
N ILE A 311 8.83 -4.32 8.11
CA ILE A 311 8.27 -5.67 8.12
C ILE A 311 8.02 -6.12 6.69
N THR A 312 8.46 -7.34 6.36
CA THR A 312 8.14 -8.03 5.12
C THR A 312 7.33 -9.28 5.43
N ASP A 313 6.15 -9.38 4.85
CA ASP A 313 5.22 -10.50 5.05
C ASP A 313 4.91 -11.16 3.71
N PHE A 314 5.43 -12.35 3.52
CA PHE A 314 5.22 -13.17 2.34
C PHE A 314 4.08 -14.18 2.51
N GLY A 315 3.25 -14.00 3.52
CA GLY A 315 2.02 -14.75 3.74
C GLY A 315 0.83 -14.20 2.97
N CYS A 316 -0.39 -14.51 3.46
CA CYS A 316 -1.65 -14.13 2.81
C CYS A 316 -2.30 -12.94 3.51
N SER A 317 -2.86 -12.02 2.73
CA SER A 317 -3.92 -11.08 3.15
C SER A 317 -3.62 -10.12 4.30
N THR A 318 -2.44 -10.07 4.86
CA THR A 318 -2.12 -9.21 6.02
C THR A 318 -2.08 -7.72 5.68
N ASN A 319 -2.01 -7.39 4.38
CA ASN A 319 -2.03 -6.01 3.91
C ASN A 319 -3.31 -5.66 3.13
N LYS A 320 -4.45 -6.23 3.51
CA LYS A 320 -5.79 -5.92 2.96
C LYS A 320 -6.32 -4.61 3.53
N PHE A 321 -5.58 -3.53 3.36
CA PHE A 321 -5.88 -2.21 3.93
C PHE A 321 -7.25 -1.65 3.50
N ALA A 322 -7.77 -2.04 2.34
CA ALA A 322 -9.02 -1.52 1.81
C ALA A 322 -10.28 -2.33 2.22
N GLU A 323 -10.17 -3.20 3.20
CA GLU A 323 -11.35 -3.89 3.75
C GLU A 323 -12.14 -2.93 4.66
N PRO A 324 -13.45 -2.74 4.41
CA PRO A 324 -14.22 -1.71 5.11
C PRO A 324 -14.55 -2.06 6.57
N ASP A 325 -14.48 -3.32 6.95
CA ASP A 325 -14.94 -3.86 8.23
C ASP A 325 -13.81 -4.43 9.12
N ILE A 326 -12.57 -4.39 8.65
CA ILE A 326 -11.43 -4.88 9.42
C ILE A 326 -10.21 -3.97 9.22
N VAL A 327 -9.48 -3.71 10.30
CA VAL A 327 -8.15 -3.09 10.23
C VAL A 327 -7.14 -4.20 9.96
N ALA A 328 -6.50 -4.16 8.80
CA ALA A 328 -5.53 -5.18 8.41
C ALA A 328 -4.29 -5.15 9.31
N PHE A 329 -3.60 -6.29 9.36
CA PHE A 329 -2.45 -6.45 10.25
C PHE A 329 -1.34 -5.44 9.94
N GLY A 330 -1.05 -5.21 8.64
CA GLY A 330 -0.09 -4.19 8.20
C GLY A 330 -0.44 -2.77 8.66
N GLU A 331 -1.72 -2.38 8.63
CA GLU A 331 -2.17 -1.08 9.12
C GLU A 331 -1.93 -0.94 10.63
N ARG A 332 -2.22 -2.00 11.41
CA ARG A 332 -1.98 -1.99 12.86
C ARG A 332 -0.51 -1.78 13.18
N PHE A 333 0.40 -2.42 12.45
CA PHE A 333 1.84 -2.23 12.63
C PHE A 333 2.30 -0.81 12.32
N LEU A 334 1.73 -0.20 11.29
CA LEU A 334 2.09 1.15 10.89
C LEU A 334 1.50 2.23 11.80
N LEU A 335 0.24 2.08 12.21
CA LEU A 335 -0.55 3.15 12.82
C LEU A 335 -0.76 2.99 14.33
N ASN A 336 -0.28 1.89 14.93
CA ASN A 336 -0.42 1.69 16.37
C ASN A 336 0.56 2.59 17.15
N ASN A 337 0.06 3.18 18.23
CA ASN A 337 0.82 4.05 19.14
C ASN A 337 1.99 3.36 19.86
N ASP A 338 2.13 2.06 19.73
CA ASP A 338 3.25 1.29 20.29
C ASP A 338 4.48 1.26 19.37
N GLY A 339 4.44 1.92 18.22
CA GLY A 339 5.62 2.23 17.40
C GLY A 339 6.21 1.07 16.59
N GLN A 340 5.48 0.06 16.26
CA GLN A 340 5.98 -1.27 15.89
C GLN A 340 6.68 -1.39 14.54
N ALA A 341 6.35 -0.58 13.53
CA ALA A 341 7.01 -0.62 12.22
C ALA A 341 7.08 0.74 11.53
N LEU A 342 8.11 0.95 10.72
CA LEU A 342 8.22 2.10 9.81
C LEU A 342 7.56 1.82 8.47
N GLY A 343 7.53 0.58 8.05
CA GLY A 343 6.93 0.15 6.82
C GLY A 343 6.47 -1.31 6.91
N TYR A 344 5.51 -1.67 6.09
CA TYR A 344 4.99 -3.02 5.99
C TYR A 344 4.79 -3.37 4.51
N ILE A 345 5.48 -4.42 4.06
CA ILE A 345 5.29 -5.01 2.75
C ILE A 345 4.54 -6.31 2.95
N GLY A 346 3.38 -6.45 2.33
CA GLY A 346 2.55 -7.64 2.46
C GLY A 346 1.50 -7.74 1.37
N ASN A 347 0.91 -8.92 1.25
CA ASN A 347 -0.09 -9.20 0.24
C ASN A 347 -1.46 -8.62 0.61
N SER A 348 -2.08 -7.91 -0.33
CA SER A 348 -3.48 -7.50 -0.24
C SER A 348 -4.47 -8.64 -0.57
N SER A 349 -3.96 -9.83 -0.90
CA SER A 349 -4.70 -11.03 -1.26
C SER A 349 -4.00 -12.30 -0.80
N LEU A 350 -4.44 -13.44 -1.34
CA LEU A 350 -3.78 -14.72 -1.13
C LEU A 350 -2.38 -14.73 -1.73
N GLY A 351 -1.41 -15.22 -0.99
CA GLY A 351 -0.10 -15.59 -1.50
C GLY A 351 -0.13 -16.99 -2.13
N PHE A 352 0.75 -17.21 -3.10
CA PHE A 352 0.91 -18.51 -3.74
C PHE A 352 2.20 -19.17 -3.25
N THR A 353 2.14 -20.45 -2.89
CA THR A 353 3.27 -21.19 -2.34
C THR A 353 4.53 -21.12 -3.21
N THR A 354 4.37 -21.20 -4.53
CA THR A 354 5.50 -21.14 -5.47
C THR A 354 6.22 -19.80 -5.47
N THR A 355 5.48 -18.69 -5.42
CA THR A 355 6.06 -17.34 -5.34
C THR A 355 6.57 -17.05 -3.94
N SER A 356 5.92 -17.55 -2.90
CA SER A 356 6.33 -17.35 -1.51
C SER A 356 7.69 -17.97 -1.16
N PHE A 357 8.18 -18.95 -1.92
CA PHE A 357 9.52 -19.50 -1.71
C PHE A 357 10.62 -18.74 -2.45
N ALA A 358 10.32 -18.12 -3.58
CA ALA A 358 11.31 -17.42 -4.40
C ALA A 358 11.38 -15.90 -4.09
N LEU A 359 10.23 -15.27 -3.94
CA LEU A 359 10.11 -13.82 -3.77
C LEU A 359 10.91 -13.26 -2.59
N PRO A 360 10.91 -13.88 -1.39
CA PRO A 360 11.74 -13.41 -0.28
C PRO A 360 13.22 -13.38 -0.62
N ILE A 361 13.72 -14.41 -1.31
CA ILE A 361 15.14 -14.51 -1.68
C ILE A 361 15.50 -13.35 -2.62
N TYR A 362 14.75 -13.16 -3.71
CA TYR A 362 15.00 -12.07 -4.66
C TYR A 362 14.88 -10.70 -4.02
N PHE A 363 13.87 -10.49 -3.17
CA PHE A 363 13.70 -9.23 -2.45
C PHE A 363 14.92 -8.89 -1.60
N TYR A 364 15.41 -9.85 -0.81
CA TYR A 364 16.57 -9.63 0.06
C TYR A 364 17.88 -9.57 -0.73
N GLU A 365 18.01 -10.32 -1.83
CA GLU A 365 19.17 -10.22 -2.74
C GLU A 365 19.27 -8.81 -3.32
N ASP A 366 18.21 -8.27 -3.86
CA ASP A 366 18.22 -6.92 -4.40
C ASP A 366 18.43 -5.88 -3.32
N MET A 367 17.63 -5.95 -2.23
CA MET A 367 17.68 -4.97 -1.14
C MET A 367 19.07 -4.86 -0.50
N LEU A 368 19.77 -5.98 -0.34
CA LEU A 368 21.05 -6.02 0.36
C LEU A 368 22.27 -5.85 -0.56
N ASN A 369 22.15 -6.21 -1.84
CA ASN A 369 23.25 -6.15 -2.79
C ASN A 369 23.20 -4.92 -3.71
N SER A 370 22.04 -4.27 -3.88
CA SER A 370 21.93 -3.07 -4.70
C SER A 370 22.71 -1.88 -4.08
N GLU A 371 23.22 -1.00 -4.92
CA GLU A 371 23.91 0.21 -4.46
C GLU A 371 22.98 1.17 -3.71
N THR A 372 21.76 1.30 -4.17
CA THR A 372 20.78 2.26 -3.64
C THR A 372 20.11 1.79 -2.37
N LYS A 373 19.99 0.48 -2.15
CA LYS A 373 19.29 -0.16 -1.02
C LYS A 373 17.87 0.40 -0.82
N GLU A 374 17.19 0.64 -1.92
CA GLU A 374 15.82 1.16 -1.91
C GLU A 374 14.79 0.04 -1.89
N VAL A 375 13.97 0.01 -0.86
CA VAL A 375 12.88 -0.97 -0.70
C VAL A 375 11.94 -0.99 -1.90
N GLY A 376 11.66 0.17 -2.49
CA GLY A 376 10.81 0.28 -3.67
C GLY A 376 11.38 -0.40 -4.90
N ASN A 377 12.71 -0.42 -5.08
CA ASN A 377 13.35 -1.15 -6.17
C ASN A 377 13.22 -2.66 -5.97
N ALA A 378 13.56 -3.14 -4.78
CA ALA A 378 13.46 -4.56 -4.44
C ALA A 378 12.03 -5.12 -4.53
N HIS A 379 11.01 -4.25 -4.38
CA HIS A 379 9.60 -4.64 -4.51
C HIS A 379 9.12 -4.69 -5.97
N LEU A 380 9.80 -4.04 -6.90
CA LEU A 380 9.43 -4.03 -8.32
C LEU A 380 9.98 -5.24 -9.10
N LEU A 381 10.89 -6.01 -8.54
CA LEU A 381 11.42 -7.24 -9.12
C LEU A 381 10.52 -8.44 -8.84
#